data_58dd635ed749b7433f3d05fa8f8bfad9
#
_entry.id   58dd635ed749b7433f3d05fa8f8bfad9
#
_cell.length_a   1.000
_cell.length_b   1.000
_cell.length_c   1.000
_cell.angle_alpha   90.00
_cell.angle_beta   90.00
_cell.angle_gamma   90.00
#
_symmetry.space_group_name_H-M   'P 1'
#
loop_
_entity.id
_entity.type
_entity.pdbx_description
1 polymer ?
#
loop_
_entity_poly.entity_id
_entity_poly.type
_entity_poly.pdbx_seq_one_letter_code
_entity_poly.pdbx_strand_id
1 'polypeptide(L)'
;MSKQTLKNKPGKKNKTLKKNKKKIKQHEILLEAKKVPKMFHHPTVGILSIPMTVTYHKNTHSYIPASYVKWIEMNNARVIPIPYDTPIGALDMILNQVNGVLFIGGQVDHGMISEEYSLFMTAFKHIVTHAQKSNNQNNYFPLFSICLGFEILGMMGEKVEKIINGFNSLTDFSNVDAHHYNSKLNIVKPDSKIAKIFSKEEQSEFRKNSCVFQNHGQGYIANAPYMNKWHKYWNTVATSMSEDKKPIEFVSMFEYKKFPFYGTQFHPEKVLFEWILPEIGRTPIFRLISKRLSHFFINECKKNKNRVKVPDLYIRNYNLWSRSATIKKINPNQKLFKDNHSAFENSYYFDVLS
;
A
#
# COMPACT_ATOMS: atom_id res chain seq x y z
N MET A 1 49.37 -81.68 1.40
CA MET A 1 48.30 -81.27 2.36
C MET A 1 48.06 -79.80 2.18
N SER A 2 47.08 -79.42 1.37
CA SER A 2 46.78 -77.98 1.05
C SER A 2 45.56 -77.53 1.87
N LYS A 3 45.72 -76.45 2.66
CA LYS A 3 44.60 -75.81 3.36
C LYS A 3 43.93 -74.80 2.40
N GLN A 4 42.68 -75.07 2.01
CA GLN A 4 41.81 -74.14 1.35
C GLN A 4 41.21 -73.17 2.36
N THR A 5 41.46 -71.88 2.22
CA THR A 5 40.81 -70.80 2.95
C THR A 5 39.57 -70.35 2.21
N LEU A 6 38.38 -70.54 2.83
CA LEU A 6 37.10 -70.03 2.36
C LEU A 6 37.04 -68.49 2.60
N LYS A 7 36.97 -67.72 1.53
CA LYS A 7 36.69 -66.28 1.58
C LYS A 7 35.18 -66.06 1.67
N ASN A 8 34.71 -65.61 2.81
CA ASN A 8 33.34 -65.11 3.00
C ASN A 8 33.15 -63.79 2.24
N LYS A 9 32.19 -63.77 1.32
CA LYS A 9 31.75 -62.53 0.65
C LYS A 9 30.75 -61.76 1.52
N PRO A 10 31.06 -60.54 2.00
CA PRO A 10 30.07 -59.72 2.66
C PRO A 10 29.28 -58.91 1.64
N GLY A 11 27.96 -59.00 1.66
CA GLY A 11 27.44 -57.78 1.05
C GLY A 11 26.07 -57.72 0.46
N LYS A 12 25.21 -58.69 0.42
CA LYS A 12 23.84 -58.44 -0.10
C LYS A 12 22.88 -57.88 0.96
N LYS A 13 22.96 -58.25 2.23
CA LYS A 13 22.08 -57.80 3.32
C LYS A 13 22.25 -56.30 3.67
N ASN A 14 23.46 -55.75 3.60
CA ASN A 14 23.72 -54.34 3.96
C ASN A 14 23.23 -53.32 2.92
N LYS A 15 23.16 -53.70 1.62
CA LYS A 15 22.64 -52.80 0.57
C LYS A 15 21.11 -52.68 0.64
N THR A 16 20.40 -53.76 0.98
CA THR A 16 18.93 -53.76 1.13
C THR A 16 18.48 -52.96 2.34
N LEU A 17 19.18 -53.07 3.48
CA LEU A 17 18.92 -52.28 4.69
C LEU A 17 19.15 -50.78 4.48
N LYS A 18 20.20 -50.36 3.77
CA LYS A 18 20.45 -48.95 3.42
C LYS A 18 19.40 -48.40 2.46
N LYS A 19 18.94 -49.19 1.51
CA LYS A 19 17.91 -48.79 0.55
C LYS A 19 16.53 -48.62 1.22
N ASN A 20 16.22 -49.50 2.17
CA ASN A 20 14.98 -49.39 2.97
C ASN A 20 14.99 -48.19 3.93
N LYS A 21 16.12 -47.92 4.63
CA LYS A 21 16.27 -46.72 5.46
C LYS A 21 16.12 -45.43 4.63
N LYS A 22 16.63 -45.40 3.41
CA LYS A 22 16.51 -44.23 2.51
C LYS A 22 15.06 -44.04 2.03
N LYS A 23 14.33 -45.13 1.74
CA LYS A 23 12.89 -45.09 1.39
C LYS A 23 12.02 -44.65 2.57
N ILE A 24 12.30 -45.11 3.77
CA ILE A 24 11.56 -44.73 5.00
C ILE A 24 11.78 -43.24 5.26
N LYS A 25 13.02 -42.74 5.20
CA LYS A 25 13.33 -41.31 5.39
C LYS A 25 12.68 -40.40 4.33
N GLN A 26 12.62 -40.85 3.06
CA GLN A 26 11.89 -40.14 2.01
C GLN A 26 10.36 -40.16 2.24
N HIS A 27 9.83 -41.28 2.77
CA HIS A 27 8.40 -41.35 3.08
C HIS A 27 8.01 -40.51 4.28
N GLU A 28 8.86 -40.40 5.31
CA GLU A 28 8.69 -39.52 6.46
C GLU A 28 8.75 -38.03 6.02
N ILE A 29 9.70 -37.64 5.15
CA ILE A 29 9.80 -36.29 4.58
C ILE A 29 8.54 -35.95 3.74
N LEU A 30 8.02 -36.91 2.99
CA LEU A 30 6.78 -36.75 2.23
C LEU A 30 5.52 -36.68 3.11
N LEU A 31 5.52 -37.39 4.25
CA LEU A 31 4.45 -37.30 5.25
C LEU A 31 4.51 -36.01 6.04
N GLU A 32 5.71 -35.48 6.36
CA GLU A 32 5.88 -34.15 6.93
C GLU A 32 5.52 -33.06 5.94
N ALA A 33 5.86 -33.20 4.65
CA ALA A 33 5.43 -32.29 3.60
C ALA A 33 3.89 -32.28 3.39
N LYS A 34 3.21 -33.43 3.66
CA LYS A 34 1.74 -33.50 3.66
C LYS A 34 1.10 -32.92 4.93
N LYS A 35 1.87 -32.72 5.99
CA LYS A 35 1.50 -31.97 7.20
C LYS A 35 1.85 -30.50 7.11
N VAL A 36 2.16 -29.96 5.93
CA VAL A 36 2.21 -28.50 5.73
C VAL A 36 0.88 -27.94 6.25
N PRO A 37 0.88 -27.09 7.26
CA PRO A 37 -0.33 -26.52 7.84
C PRO A 37 -1.17 -25.96 6.70
N LYS A 38 -2.50 -26.06 6.79
CA LYS A 38 -3.46 -25.42 5.89
C LYS A 38 -2.85 -24.08 5.48
N MET A 39 -2.51 -23.96 4.21
CA MET A 39 -1.78 -22.82 3.63
C MET A 39 -2.24 -21.55 4.31
N PHE A 40 -1.35 -20.91 5.11
CA PHE A 40 -1.70 -19.68 5.80
C PHE A 40 -2.23 -18.72 4.74
N HIS A 41 -3.49 -18.39 4.86
CA HIS A 41 -4.11 -17.51 3.90
C HIS A 41 -3.53 -16.12 4.07
N HIS A 42 -2.55 -15.80 3.23
CA HIS A 42 -2.00 -14.46 3.14
C HIS A 42 -3.02 -13.57 2.42
N PRO A 43 -3.51 -12.51 3.05
CA PRO A 43 -4.37 -11.57 2.35
C PRO A 43 -3.60 -10.95 1.18
N THR A 44 -4.32 -10.66 0.11
CA THR A 44 -3.77 -10.01 -1.07
C THR A 44 -4.38 -8.62 -1.20
N VAL A 45 -3.53 -7.62 -1.34
CA VAL A 45 -3.92 -6.22 -1.49
C VAL A 45 -3.72 -5.78 -2.93
N GLY A 46 -4.75 -5.18 -3.53
CA GLY A 46 -4.61 -4.45 -4.79
C GLY A 46 -3.94 -3.10 -4.54
N ILE A 47 -3.01 -2.68 -5.40
CA ILE A 47 -2.47 -1.32 -5.36
C ILE A 47 -2.74 -0.67 -6.71
N LEU A 48 -3.51 0.43 -6.73
CA LEU A 48 -3.73 1.22 -7.94
C LEU A 48 -2.47 2.00 -8.28
N SER A 49 -1.96 1.82 -9.51
CA SER A 49 -0.78 2.54 -10.00
C SER A 49 -1.09 4.03 -10.25
N ILE A 50 -0.06 4.86 -10.21
CA ILE A 50 -0.15 6.28 -10.54
C ILE A 50 0.28 6.49 -11.99
N PRO A 51 -0.49 7.23 -12.82
CA PRO A 51 -0.05 7.62 -14.16
C PRO A 51 1.24 8.44 -14.09
N MET A 52 2.10 8.29 -15.09
CA MET A 52 3.34 9.05 -15.20
C MET A 52 3.11 10.31 -16.03
N THR A 53 3.53 11.45 -15.49
CA THR A 53 3.52 12.74 -16.23
C THR A 53 4.74 12.86 -17.15
N VAL A 54 5.77 12.03 -16.96
CA VAL A 54 6.99 12.00 -17.78
C VAL A 54 7.40 10.55 -18.03
N THR A 55 7.60 10.19 -19.29
CA THR A 55 8.04 8.84 -19.67
C THR A 55 9.52 8.65 -19.39
N TYR A 56 9.87 7.85 -18.38
CA TYR A 56 11.26 7.48 -18.07
C TYR A 56 11.79 6.31 -18.92
N HIS A 57 10.87 5.48 -19.44
CA HIS A 57 11.18 4.38 -20.34
C HIS A 57 10.21 4.40 -21.51
N LYS A 58 10.68 4.02 -22.71
CA LYS A 58 9.78 3.81 -23.85
C LYS A 58 8.64 2.88 -23.40
N ASN A 59 7.40 3.32 -23.57
CA ASN A 59 6.15 2.59 -23.30
C ASN A 59 5.74 2.44 -21.83
N THR A 60 6.45 2.98 -20.83
CA THR A 60 5.96 2.95 -19.43
C THR A 60 5.05 4.15 -19.17
N HIS A 61 3.86 3.90 -18.66
CA HIS A 61 2.82 4.91 -18.45
C HIS A 61 2.36 5.05 -17.01
N SER A 62 2.74 4.11 -16.13
CA SER A 62 2.40 4.19 -14.71
C SER A 62 3.43 3.51 -13.81
N TYR A 63 3.34 3.78 -12.52
CA TYR A 63 4.28 3.23 -11.54
C TYR A 63 3.64 2.96 -10.18
N ILE A 64 4.25 2.04 -9.43
CA ILE A 64 4.01 1.80 -8.00
C ILE A 64 5.36 1.83 -7.29
N PRO A 65 5.62 2.79 -6.36
CA PRO A 65 6.83 2.77 -5.56
C PRO A 65 6.92 1.52 -4.70
N ALA A 66 8.12 0.92 -4.66
CA ALA A 66 8.34 -0.34 -3.95
C ALA A 66 8.14 -0.23 -2.43
N SER A 67 8.26 0.97 -1.87
CA SER A 67 8.01 1.23 -0.45
C SER A 67 6.58 0.87 -0.04
N TYR A 68 5.57 1.13 -0.87
CA TYR A 68 4.18 0.71 -0.61
C TYR A 68 4.04 -0.82 -0.63
N VAL A 69 4.68 -1.47 -1.60
CA VAL A 69 4.66 -2.94 -1.70
C VAL A 69 5.30 -3.57 -0.46
N LYS A 70 6.50 -3.11 -0.09
CA LYS A 70 7.21 -3.57 1.11
C LYS A 70 6.42 -3.30 2.39
N TRP A 71 5.71 -2.16 2.46
CA TRP A 71 4.88 -1.80 3.60
C TRP A 71 3.69 -2.75 3.79
N ILE A 72 3.12 -3.25 2.71
CA ILE A 72 2.09 -4.30 2.74
C ILE A 72 2.69 -5.66 3.07
N GLU A 73 3.77 -6.05 2.39
CA GLU A 73 4.35 -7.39 2.50
C GLU A 73 5.02 -7.67 3.84
N MET A 74 5.50 -6.64 4.57
CA MET A 74 6.09 -6.80 5.90
C MET A 74 5.13 -7.38 6.94
N ASN A 75 3.82 -7.37 6.69
CA ASN A 75 2.78 -7.96 7.54
C ASN A 75 2.18 -9.25 6.95
N ASN A 76 2.99 -9.97 6.15
CA ASN A 76 2.63 -11.27 5.63
C ASN A 76 1.43 -11.26 4.68
N ALA A 77 1.31 -10.21 3.89
CA ALA A 77 0.37 -10.05 2.80
C ALA A 77 1.08 -10.15 1.44
N ARG A 78 0.31 -10.16 0.37
CA ARG A 78 0.81 -10.12 -1.01
C ARG A 78 0.19 -8.94 -1.75
N VAL A 79 0.79 -8.57 -2.86
CA VAL A 79 0.34 -7.43 -3.68
C VAL A 79 0.02 -7.89 -5.10
N ILE A 80 -1.12 -7.41 -5.62
CA ILE A 80 -1.46 -7.42 -7.04
C ILE A 80 -1.48 -5.95 -7.51
N PRO A 81 -0.67 -5.59 -8.53
CA PRO A 81 -0.76 -4.27 -9.13
C PRO A 81 -2.06 -4.13 -9.90
N ILE A 82 -2.63 -2.93 -9.86
CA ILE A 82 -3.78 -2.53 -10.66
C ILE A 82 -3.31 -1.35 -11.52
N PRO A 83 -2.89 -1.57 -12.78
CA PRO A 83 -2.61 -0.47 -13.69
C PRO A 83 -3.83 0.46 -13.79
N TYR A 84 -3.61 1.79 -13.80
CA TYR A 84 -4.71 2.77 -13.75
C TYR A 84 -5.62 2.73 -14.99
N ASP A 85 -5.12 2.23 -16.09
CA ASP A 85 -5.79 2.07 -17.38
C ASP A 85 -6.44 0.68 -17.57
N THR A 86 -6.46 -0.15 -16.51
CA THR A 86 -7.06 -1.48 -16.56
C THR A 86 -8.52 -1.41 -17.00
N PRO A 87 -8.93 -2.10 -18.10
CA PRO A 87 -10.31 -2.15 -18.53
C PRO A 87 -11.25 -2.65 -17.41
N ILE A 88 -12.46 -2.09 -17.33
CA ILE A 88 -13.40 -2.35 -16.22
C ILE A 88 -13.66 -3.85 -15.99
N GLY A 89 -13.82 -4.65 -17.06
CA GLY A 89 -14.02 -6.10 -16.91
C GLY A 89 -12.82 -6.83 -16.32
N ALA A 90 -11.60 -6.42 -16.66
CA ALA A 90 -10.38 -6.96 -16.07
C ALA A 90 -10.19 -6.46 -14.62
N LEU A 91 -10.54 -5.21 -14.35
CA LEU A 91 -10.54 -4.63 -13.00
C LEU A 91 -11.49 -5.38 -12.07
N ASP A 92 -12.70 -5.72 -12.52
CA ASP A 92 -13.65 -6.54 -11.75
C ASP A 92 -13.08 -7.94 -11.44
N MET A 93 -12.38 -8.56 -12.39
CA MET A 93 -11.72 -9.85 -12.16
C MET A 93 -10.63 -9.74 -11.09
N ILE A 94 -9.86 -8.65 -11.05
CA ILE A 94 -8.85 -8.41 -10.02
C ILE A 94 -9.51 -8.15 -8.67
N LEU A 95 -10.52 -7.26 -8.61
CA LEU A 95 -11.21 -6.88 -7.39
C LEU A 95 -11.90 -8.06 -6.70
N ASN A 96 -12.38 -9.03 -7.46
CA ASN A 96 -12.94 -10.27 -6.94
C ASN A 96 -11.89 -11.26 -6.38
N GLN A 97 -10.60 -10.97 -6.51
CA GLN A 97 -9.50 -11.80 -6.02
C GLN A 97 -8.73 -11.16 -4.87
N VAL A 98 -8.71 -9.83 -4.77
CA VAL A 98 -8.00 -9.12 -3.69
C VAL A 98 -8.89 -8.95 -2.46
N ASN A 99 -8.25 -8.77 -1.31
CA ASN A 99 -8.91 -8.68 0.00
C ASN A 99 -9.10 -7.22 0.47
N GLY A 100 -8.65 -6.27 -0.30
CA GLY A 100 -8.74 -4.84 -0.09
C GLY A 100 -7.86 -4.10 -1.07
N VAL A 101 -7.95 -2.77 -1.11
CA VAL A 101 -7.14 -1.95 -2.02
C VAL A 101 -6.45 -0.82 -1.24
N LEU A 102 -5.18 -0.58 -1.59
CA LEU A 102 -4.40 0.57 -1.19
C LEU A 102 -4.36 1.58 -2.33
N PHE A 103 -4.81 2.80 -2.07
CA PHE A 103 -4.56 3.97 -2.90
C PHE A 103 -3.31 4.68 -2.40
N ILE A 104 -2.35 4.90 -3.29
CA ILE A 104 -1.03 5.39 -2.94
C ILE A 104 -0.88 6.90 -3.18
N GLY A 105 0.18 7.48 -2.64
CA GLY A 105 0.61 8.83 -2.93
C GLY A 105 1.27 8.95 -4.30
N GLY A 106 1.30 10.15 -4.80
CA GLY A 106 1.87 10.48 -6.11
C GLY A 106 1.47 11.89 -6.51
N GLN A 107 1.73 12.22 -7.76
CA GLN A 107 1.26 13.44 -8.36
C GLN A 107 0.46 13.11 -9.60
N VAL A 108 -0.75 13.63 -9.67
CA VAL A 108 -1.59 13.63 -10.87
C VAL A 108 -1.90 15.07 -11.16
N ASP A 109 -1.72 15.49 -12.41
CA ASP A 109 -2.00 16.87 -12.79
C ASP A 109 -3.51 17.12 -12.74
N HIS A 110 -3.95 17.75 -11.66
CA HIS A 110 -5.36 18.06 -11.41
C HIS A 110 -5.92 19.15 -12.35
N GLY A 111 -5.07 19.88 -13.04
CA GLY A 111 -5.45 21.00 -13.93
C GLY A 111 -5.63 20.58 -15.39
N MET A 112 -5.17 19.39 -15.78
CA MET A 112 -5.33 18.90 -17.13
C MET A 112 -6.48 17.90 -17.23
N ILE A 113 -7.36 18.13 -18.20
CA ILE A 113 -8.30 17.13 -18.71
C ILE A 113 -7.47 16.18 -19.59
N SER A 114 -6.52 15.44 -18.97
CA SER A 114 -5.77 14.42 -19.72
C SER A 114 -6.55 13.11 -19.73
N GLU A 115 -6.34 12.31 -20.76
CA GLU A 115 -6.93 10.97 -20.86
C GLU A 115 -6.48 10.10 -19.70
N GLU A 116 -5.20 10.19 -19.31
CA GLU A 116 -4.60 9.44 -18.20
C GLU A 116 -5.29 9.78 -16.86
N TYR A 117 -5.55 11.07 -16.61
CA TYR A 117 -6.29 11.49 -15.41
C TYR A 117 -7.72 10.94 -15.41
N SER A 118 -8.39 10.98 -16.57
CA SER A 118 -9.75 10.46 -16.73
C SER A 118 -9.81 8.95 -16.49
N LEU A 119 -8.86 8.18 -17.04
CA LEU A 119 -8.75 6.73 -16.82
C LEU A 119 -8.42 6.39 -15.37
N PHE A 120 -7.45 7.10 -14.77
CA PHE A 120 -7.11 6.94 -13.35
C PHE A 120 -8.31 7.18 -12.44
N MET A 121 -9.04 8.28 -12.64
CA MET A 121 -10.23 8.60 -11.86
C MET A 121 -11.37 7.60 -12.10
N THR A 122 -11.50 7.06 -13.30
CA THR A 122 -12.47 6.02 -13.63
C THR A 122 -12.17 4.74 -12.87
N ALA A 123 -10.92 4.28 -12.88
CA ALA A 123 -10.49 3.11 -12.10
C ALA A 123 -10.67 3.34 -10.60
N PHE A 124 -10.25 4.51 -10.09
CA PHE A 124 -10.40 4.88 -8.67
C PHE A 124 -11.87 4.81 -8.22
N LYS A 125 -12.78 5.45 -8.95
CA LYS A 125 -14.22 5.45 -8.67
C LYS A 125 -14.82 4.05 -8.73
N HIS A 126 -14.42 3.27 -9.74
CA HIS A 126 -14.89 1.89 -9.89
C HIS A 126 -14.50 1.03 -8.68
N ILE A 127 -13.24 1.14 -8.20
CA ILE A 127 -12.77 0.44 -7.01
C ILE A 127 -13.58 0.84 -5.77
N VAL A 128 -13.82 2.14 -5.56
CA VAL A 128 -14.62 2.60 -4.42
C VAL A 128 -16.07 2.10 -4.50
N THR A 129 -16.67 2.14 -5.70
CA THR A 129 -18.02 1.62 -5.93
C THR A 129 -18.09 0.12 -5.66
N HIS A 130 -17.11 -0.65 -6.14
CA HIS A 130 -17.01 -2.09 -5.85
C HIS A 130 -16.91 -2.34 -4.35
N ALA A 131 -16.05 -1.60 -3.63
CA ALA A 131 -15.91 -1.74 -2.18
C ALA A 131 -17.20 -1.40 -1.42
N GLN A 132 -17.91 -0.34 -1.79
CA GLN A 132 -19.21 0.01 -1.21
C GLN A 132 -20.25 -1.08 -1.44
N LYS A 133 -20.33 -1.60 -2.68
CA LYS A 133 -21.25 -2.69 -3.04
C LYS A 133 -20.92 -3.96 -2.27
N SER A 134 -19.67 -4.35 -2.22
CA SER A 134 -19.20 -5.53 -1.48
C SER A 134 -19.56 -5.44 0.01
N ASN A 135 -19.28 -4.32 0.66
CA ASN A 135 -19.60 -4.10 2.07
C ASN A 135 -21.12 -4.10 2.33
N ASN A 136 -21.93 -3.53 1.44
CA ASN A 136 -23.41 -3.59 1.55
C ASN A 136 -23.93 -5.03 1.38
N GLN A 137 -23.20 -5.90 0.73
CA GLN A 137 -23.53 -7.33 0.56
C GLN A 137 -22.88 -8.22 1.63
N ASN A 138 -22.40 -7.65 2.74
CA ASN A 138 -21.69 -8.35 3.82
C ASN A 138 -20.39 -9.07 3.38
N ASN A 139 -19.82 -8.70 2.23
CA ASN A 139 -18.47 -9.10 1.84
C ASN A 139 -17.49 -7.97 2.21
N TYR A 140 -16.92 -8.06 3.41
CA TYR A 140 -16.07 -7.03 3.99
C TYR A 140 -14.90 -6.69 3.06
N PHE A 141 -14.84 -5.45 2.57
CA PHE A 141 -13.82 -5.00 1.62
C PHE A 141 -13.23 -3.66 2.06
N PRO A 142 -12.07 -3.66 2.72
CA PRO A 142 -11.45 -2.43 3.22
C PRO A 142 -10.69 -1.68 2.13
N LEU A 143 -10.65 -0.35 2.29
CA LEU A 143 -9.80 0.56 1.52
C LEU A 143 -8.86 1.29 2.48
N PHE A 144 -7.62 1.47 2.07
CA PHE A 144 -6.68 2.36 2.73
C PHE A 144 -6.09 3.34 1.72
N SER A 145 -5.81 4.56 2.14
CA SER A 145 -5.35 5.61 1.24
C SER A 145 -4.25 6.45 1.87
N ILE A 146 -3.25 6.85 1.06
CA ILE A 146 -2.09 7.61 1.51
C ILE A 146 -1.89 8.81 0.59
N CYS A 147 -1.69 10.02 1.13
CA CYS A 147 -1.35 11.27 0.43
C CYS A 147 -2.35 11.55 -0.71
N LEU A 148 -1.97 11.53 -1.99
CA LEU A 148 -2.89 11.72 -3.10
C LEU A 148 -4.13 10.81 -3.01
N GLY A 149 -3.93 9.53 -2.70
CA GLY A 149 -5.03 8.59 -2.50
C GLY A 149 -5.96 9.02 -1.36
N PHE A 150 -5.41 9.58 -0.26
CA PHE A 150 -6.17 10.15 0.84
C PHE A 150 -6.98 11.36 0.38
N GLU A 151 -6.39 12.28 -0.37
CA GLU A 151 -7.06 13.46 -0.90
C GLU A 151 -8.26 13.06 -1.76
N ILE A 152 -8.06 12.15 -2.73
CA ILE A 152 -9.12 11.70 -3.63
C ILE A 152 -10.20 10.90 -2.90
N LEU A 153 -9.81 9.96 -2.01
CA LEU A 153 -10.79 9.14 -1.28
C LEU A 153 -11.64 10.00 -0.34
N GLY A 154 -11.03 10.97 0.33
CA GLY A 154 -11.74 11.90 1.22
C GLY A 154 -12.74 12.80 0.51
N MET A 155 -12.61 13.02 -0.80
CA MET A 155 -13.64 13.68 -1.61
C MET A 155 -14.88 12.80 -1.80
N MET A 156 -14.85 11.51 -1.45
CA MET A 156 -15.90 10.55 -1.72
C MET A 156 -16.91 10.48 -0.55
N GLY A 157 -18.22 10.79 -0.79
CA GLY A 157 -19.33 10.67 0.19
C GLY A 157 -20.17 9.42 -0.01
N GLU A 158 -21.48 9.57 0.06
CA GLU A 158 -22.41 8.44 -0.01
C GLU A 158 -22.49 7.78 -1.39
N LYS A 159 -22.37 8.59 -2.44
CA LYS A 159 -22.34 8.11 -3.84
C LYS A 159 -21.14 8.71 -4.53
N VAL A 160 -20.28 7.86 -5.06
CA VAL A 160 -19.08 8.24 -5.81
C VAL A 160 -19.39 9.26 -6.92
N GLU A 161 -20.52 9.13 -7.58
CA GLU A 161 -20.97 10.03 -8.65
C GLU A 161 -21.33 11.45 -8.15
N LYS A 162 -21.88 11.58 -6.93
CA LYS A 162 -22.32 12.87 -6.41
C LYS A 162 -21.20 13.77 -5.89
N ILE A 163 -20.02 13.23 -5.63
CA ILE A 163 -18.94 13.99 -5.00
C ILE A 163 -18.23 14.85 -6.00
N ILE A 164 -18.00 14.35 -7.19
CA ILE A 164 -17.32 15.12 -8.25
C ILE A 164 -18.15 16.33 -8.66
N ASN A 165 -19.47 16.26 -8.51
CA ASN A 165 -20.37 17.42 -8.70
C ASN A 165 -20.50 18.31 -7.47
N GLY A 166 -19.98 17.95 -6.32
CA GLY A 166 -20.08 18.72 -5.06
C GLY A 166 -18.75 19.32 -4.58
N PHE A 167 -17.63 18.74 -4.98
CA PHE A 167 -16.30 19.36 -4.91
C PHE A 167 -16.03 19.99 -6.29
N ASN A 168 -16.66 21.10 -6.53
CA ASN A 168 -16.63 21.78 -7.85
C ASN A 168 -15.28 22.35 -8.22
N SER A 169 -14.26 22.16 -7.42
CA SER A 169 -12.89 22.51 -7.74
C SER A 169 -11.93 22.04 -6.64
N LEU A 170 -10.69 21.89 -6.99
CA LEU A 170 -9.49 21.97 -6.18
C LEU A 170 -9.45 23.18 -5.19
N THR A 171 -10.43 24.08 -5.23
CA THR A 171 -10.58 25.19 -4.29
C THR A 171 -10.97 24.76 -2.88
N ASP A 172 -11.47 23.51 -2.72
CA ASP A 172 -11.73 22.95 -1.39
C ASP A 172 -10.47 22.32 -0.77
N PHE A 173 -9.44 22.07 -1.58
CA PHE A 173 -8.08 21.83 -1.13
C PHE A 173 -7.36 23.18 -1.02
N SER A 174 -7.04 23.56 0.18
CA SER A 174 -6.19 24.73 0.39
C SER A 174 -4.72 24.33 0.29
N ASN A 175 -3.89 25.29 -0.14
CA ASN A 175 -2.45 25.12 -0.07
C ASN A 175 -2.04 24.93 1.39
N VAL A 176 -1.33 23.85 1.66
CA VAL A 176 -0.80 23.48 2.97
C VAL A 176 0.67 23.14 2.77
N ASP A 177 1.58 24.01 3.21
CA ASP A 177 3.01 23.73 3.11
C ASP A 177 3.42 22.67 4.12
N ALA A 178 3.53 21.44 3.61
CA ALA A 178 3.96 20.28 4.38
C ALA A 178 4.89 19.38 3.53
N HIS A 179 5.79 20.01 2.76
CA HIS A 179 6.77 19.32 1.94
C HIS A 179 8.00 18.93 2.76
N HIS A 180 8.41 17.64 2.68
CA HIS A 180 9.61 17.10 3.35
C HIS A 180 9.65 17.39 4.86
N TYR A 181 8.50 17.34 5.51
CA TYR A 181 8.28 17.83 6.85
C TYR A 181 7.91 16.75 7.86
N ASN A 182 8.49 16.80 9.05
CA ASN A 182 8.13 15.90 10.15
C ASN A 182 7.20 16.60 11.14
N SER A 183 5.94 16.21 11.17
CA SER A 183 4.93 16.81 12.03
C SER A 183 4.58 15.98 13.26
N LYS A 184 4.01 16.66 14.26
CA LYS A 184 3.26 16.05 15.35
C LYS A 184 1.93 15.54 14.82
N LEU A 185 1.32 14.62 15.57
CA LEU A 185 0.00 14.07 15.25
C LEU A 185 -0.92 14.26 16.45
N ASN A 186 -1.99 15.02 16.27
CA ASN A 186 -3.00 15.23 17.30
C ASN A 186 -4.20 14.33 17.05
N ILE A 187 -4.34 13.24 17.82
CA ILE A 187 -5.53 12.37 17.75
C ILE A 187 -6.71 13.10 18.37
N VAL A 188 -7.70 13.46 17.55
CA VAL A 188 -8.92 14.17 17.94
C VAL A 188 -10.11 13.24 18.13
N LYS A 189 -10.05 12.01 17.57
CA LYS A 189 -11.10 10.99 17.74
C LYS A 189 -10.48 9.66 18.22
N PRO A 190 -10.12 9.55 19.53
CA PRO A 190 -9.43 8.39 20.07
C PRO A 190 -10.27 7.10 20.11
N ASP A 191 -11.59 7.22 20.02
CA ASP A 191 -12.55 6.12 19.97
C ASP A 191 -12.73 5.53 18.57
N SER A 192 -12.16 6.15 17.53
CA SER A 192 -12.18 5.61 16.16
C SER A 192 -11.41 4.30 16.05
N LYS A 193 -11.81 3.47 15.10
CA LYS A 193 -11.23 2.14 14.94
C LYS A 193 -9.74 2.18 14.65
N ILE A 194 -9.33 3.11 13.78
CA ILE A 194 -7.90 3.27 13.43
C ILE A 194 -7.10 3.90 14.57
N ALA A 195 -7.68 4.79 15.40
CA ALA A 195 -6.96 5.38 16.53
C ALA A 195 -6.74 4.41 17.69
N LYS A 196 -7.66 3.46 17.90
CA LYS A 196 -7.58 2.44 18.97
C LYS A 196 -6.38 1.51 18.88
N ILE A 197 -5.67 1.50 17.75
CA ILE A 197 -4.42 0.74 17.62
C ILE A 197 -3.26 1.34 18.44
N PHE A 198 -3.44 2.57 18.92
CA PHE A 198 -2.46 3.31 19.71
C PHE A 198 -2.94 3.45 21.16
N SER A 199 -2.06 3.23 22.11
CA SER A 199 -2.37 3.46 23.53
C SER A 199 -2.54 4.95 23.84
N LYS A 200 -3.15 5.30 24.99
CA LYS A 200 -3.30 6.69 25.41
C LYS A 200 -1.95 7.39 25.62
N GLU A 201 -0.96 6.66 26.11
CA GLU A 201 0.41 7.13 26.33
C GLU A 201 1.07 7.45 24.99
N GLU A 202 0.94 6.56 24.01
CA GLU A 202 1.45 6.77 22.66
C GLU A 202 0.78 7.98 21.99
N GLN A 203 -0.53 8.11 22.09
CA GLN A 203 -1.27 9.27 21.57
C GLN A 203 -0.83 10.59 22.25
N SER A 204 -0.48 10.55 23.54
CA SER A 204 0.12 11.69 24.25
C SER A 204 1.48 12.06 23.70
N GLU A 205 2.33 11.07 23.42
CA GLU A 205 3.66 11.29 22.82
C GLU A 205 3.58 11.85 21.39
N PHE A 206 2.58 11.46 20.60
CA PHE A 206 2.37 11.99 19.25
C PHE A 206 2.08 13.49 19.23
N ARG A 207 1.46 14.04 20.30
CA ARG A 207 1.20 15.48 20.45
C ARG A 207 2.45 16.27 20.85
N LYS A 208 3.39 15.63 21.53
CA LYS A 208 4.60 16.30 22.04
C LYS A 208 5.72 16.30 21.00
N ASN A 209 5.88 15.19 20.29
CA ASN A 209 7.03 14.93 19.44
C ASN A 209 6.59 14.75 17.97
N SER A 210 7.44 15.19 17.02
CA SER A 210 7.26 14.85 15.61
C SER A 210 7.32 13.33 15.45
N CYS A 211 6.36 12.78 14.72
CA CYS A 211 6.16 11.34 14.65
C CYS A 211 5.65 10.83 13.30
N VAL A 212 5.31 11.72 12.36
CA VAL A 212 4.87 11.38 11.01
C VAL A 212 5.57 12.26 9.97
N PHE A 213 5.83 11.71 8.79
CA PHE A 213 6.48 12.40 7.68
C PHE A 213 5.44 12.86 6.66
N GLN A 214 5.35 14.17 6.45
CA GLN A 214 4.50 14.83 5.47
C GLN A 214 5.29 15.09 4.19
N ASN A 215 4.63 15.01 3.03
CA ASN A 215 5.19 15.44 1.76
C ASN A 215 4.07 15.78 0.77
N HIS A 216 3.36 16.89 1.06
CA HIS A 216 2.23 17.35 0.26
C HIS A 216 2.12 18.87 0.31
N GLY A 217 1.54 19.46 -0.73
CA GLY A 217 1.26 20.89 -0.84
C GLY A 217 -0.22 21.23 -0.71
N GLN A 218 -1.07 20.25 -0.51
CA GLN A 218 -2.53 20.41 -0.41
C GLN A 218 -3.08 19.59 0.74
N GLY A 219 -4.26 19.93 1.25
CA GLY A 219 -4.89 19.16 2.33
C GLY A 219 -6.27 19.68 2.71
N TYR A 220 -7.00 18.89 3.49
CA TYR A 220 -8.26 19.27 4.10
C TYR A 220 -8.01 20.15 5.32
N ILE A 221 -8.40 21.43 5.27
CA ILE A 221 -8.29 22.34 6.40
C ILE A 221 -9.29 21.94 7.47
N ALA A 222 -8.81 21.66 8.69
CA ALA A 222 -9.61 21.02 9.74
C ALA A 222 -10.85 21.84 10.18
N ASN A 223 -10.77 23.16 10.08
CA ASN A 223 -11.84 24.09 10.49
C ASN A 223 -12.51 24.83 9.31
N ALA A 224 -12.31 24.36 8.08
CA ALA A 224 -12.93 24.98 6.91
C ALA A 224 -14.46 24.78 6.89
N PRO A 225 -15.23 25.71 6.30
CA PRO A 225 -16.69 25.62 6.25
C PRO A 225 -17.23 24.35 5.58
N TYR A 226 -16.52 23.82 4.59
CA TYR A 226 -16.89 22.58 3.89
C TYR A 226 -16.84 21.34 4.79
N MET A 227 -16.09 21.38 5.91
CA MET A 227 -15.97 20.24 6.84
C MET A 227 -17.32 19.82 7.44
N ASN A 228 -18.31 20.71 7.54
CA ASN A 228 -19.66 20.34 7.96
C ASN A 228 -20.33 19.33 7.01
N LYS A 229 -20.09 19.47 5.69
CA LYS A 229 -20.57 18.49 4.69
C LYS A 229 -19.73 17.22 4.72
N TRP A 230 -18.43 17.37 4.83
CA TRP A 230 -17.45 16.29 4.87
C TRP A 230 -17.68 15.37 6.08
N HIS A 231 -17.90 15.95 7.26
CA HIS A 231 -18.19 15.22 8.49
C HIS A 231 -19.53 14.44 8.48
N LYS A 232 -20.37 14.58 7.46
CA LYS A 232 -21.51 13.66 7.29
C LYS A 232 -21.05 12.24 7.00
N TYR A 233 -19.94 12.08 6.32
CA TYR A 233 -19.41 10.80 5.84
C TYR A 233 -18.15 10.34 6.55
N TRP A 234 -17.29 11.27 6.90
CA TRP A 234 -15.96 11.02 7.45
C TRP A 234 -15.83 11.47 8.89
N ASN A 235 -15.01 10.77 9.64
CA ASN A 235 -14.50 11.23 10.93
C ASN A 235 -13.09 11.77 10.73
N THR A 236 -12.81 12.98 11.14
CA THR A 236 -11.43 13.41 11.40
C THR A 236 -10.90 12.60 12.58
N VAL A 237 -9.89 11.81 12.36
CA VAL A 237 -9.26 10.97 13.40
C VAL A 237 -8.09 11.69 14.02
N ALA A 238 -7.26 12.33 13.19
CA ALA A 238 -6.12 13.10 13.64
C ALA A 238 -5.88 14.32 12.76
N THR A 239 -5.27 15.34 13.35
CA THR A 239 -4.82 16.56 12.68
C THR A 239 -3.32 16.76 12.85
N SER A 240 -2.72 17.58 11.97
CA SER A 240 -1.35 18.09 12.05
C SER A 240 -1.34 19.57 11.70
N MET A 241 -0.23 20.24 12.00
CA MET A 241 0.01 21.64 11.64
C MET A 241 0.98 21.71 10.47
N SER A 242 0.78 22.64 9.57
CA SER A 242 1.69 22.94 8.45
C SER A 242 2.93 23.74 8.87
N GLU A 243 3.90 23.89 7.97
CA GLU A 243 5.09 24.75 8.14
C GLU A 243 4.89 26.17 7.64
N ASP A 244 3.68 26.54 7.22
CA ASP A 244 3.37 27.89 6.78
C ASP A 244 3.75 28.93 7.85
N LYS A 245 4.08 30.18 7.44
CA LYS A 245 4.34 31.31 8.36
C LYS A 245 3.20 31.50 9.37
N LYS A 246 1.97 31.20 8.97
CA LYS A 246 0.81 31.06 9.84
C LYS A 246 0.38 29.59 9.76
N PRO A 247 0.74 28.75 10.74
CA PRO A 247 0.45 27.35 10.69
C PRO A 247 -1.03 27.05 10.50
N ILE A 248 -1.32 26.16 9.56
CA ILE A 248 -2.68 25.73 9.21
C ILE A 248 -2.90 24.33 9.77
N GLU A 249 -3.99 24.13 10.52
CA GLU A 249 -4.38 22.82 10.98
C GLU A 249 -5.10 22.07 9.85
N PHE A 250 -4.62 20.87 9.54
CA PHE A 250 -5.18 20.01 8.49
C PHE A 250 -5.44 18.59 8.97
N VAL A 251 -6.37 17.92 8.28
CA VAL A 251 -6.71 16.52 8.55
C VAL A 251 -5.57 15.61 8.13
N SER A 252 -4.97 14.90 9.06
CA SER A 252 -3.87 13.97 8.83
C SER A 252 -4.29 12.50 8.79
N MET A 253 -5.40 12.14 9.44
CA MET A 253 -6.00 10.81 9.38
C MET A 253 -7.51 10.91 9.36
N PHE A 254 -8.14 10.02 8.60
CA PHE A 254 -9.60 9.88 8.61
C PHE A 254 -10.06 8.43 8.64
N GLU A 255 -11.34 8.27 8.99
CA GLU A 255 -12.08 7.02 8.95
C GLU A 255 -13.49 7.27 8.41
N TYR A 256 -13.93 6.48 7.44
CA TYR A 256 -15.31 6.59 6.94
C TYR A 256 -16.30 6.01 7.95
N LYS A 257 -17.44 6.66 8.12
CA LYS A 257 -18.42 6.29 9.17
C LYS A 257 -19.14 4.97 8.90
N LYS A 258 -19.38 4.63 7.64
CA LYS A 258 -20.22 3.49 7.25
C LYS A 258 -19.41 2.27 6.79
N PHE A 259 -18.31 2.48 6.09
CA PHE A 259 -17.52 1.42 5.49
C PHE A 259 -16.10 1.38 6.05
N PRO A 260 -15.36 0.27 5.93
CA PRO A 260 -13.99 0.14 6.41
C PRO A 260 -12.99 0.87 5.50
N PHE A 261 -13.17 2.18 5.34
CA PHE A 261 -12.29 3.02 4.55
C PHE A 261 -11.50 3.95 5.47
N TYR A 262 -10.19 3.97 5.29
CA TYR A 262 -9.23 4.65 6.16
C TYR A 262 -8.22 5.40 5.32
N GLY A 263 -7.58 6.39 5.91
CA GLY A 263 -6.49 7.07 5.21
C GLY A 263 -5.60 7.91 6.10
N THR A 264 -4.39 8.17 5.58
CA THR A 264 -3.40 9.10 6.15
C THR A 264 -2.92 10.07 5.08
N GLN A 265 -2.81 11.36 5.44
CA GLN A 265 -2.20 12.34 4.56
C GLN A 265 -0.67 12.17 4.51
N PHE A 266 -0.06 11.82 5.64
CA PHE A 266 1.36 11.52 5.77
C PHE A 266 1.75 10.16 5.18
N HIS A 267 3.05 9.94 5.02
CA HIS A 267 3.65 8.79 4.37
C HIS A 267 4.23 7.75 5.36
N PRO A 268 3.44 6.82 5.90
CA PRO A 268 3.96 5.79 6.80
C PRO A 268 4.88 4.79 6.11
N GLU A 269 4.72 4.57 4.79
CA GLU A 269 5.50 3.63 4.00
C GLU A 269 6.95 4.08 3.81
N LYS A 270 7.20 5.40 3.74
CA LYS A 270 8.55 5.93 3.52
C LYS A 270 9.48 5.70 4.70
N VAL A 271 8.96 5.75 5.92
CA VAL A 271 9.73 5.68 7.17
C VAL A 271 10.67 4.47 7.23
N LEU A 272 10.26 3.32 6.70
CA LEU A 272 11.02 2.07 6.77
C LEU A 272 11.79 1.75 5.49
N PHE A 273 11.36 2.29 4.35
CA PHE A 273 11.76 1.75 3.06
C PHE A 273 12.29 2.77 2.05
N GLU A 274 12.26 4.09 2.38
CA GLU A 274 12.84 5.13 1.53
C GLU A 274 14.00 5.83 2.26
N TRP A 275 15.17 5.92 1.63
CA TRP A 275 16.40 6.44 2.22
C TRP A 275 16.95 7.66 1.48
N ILE A 276 16.38 8.02 0.34
CA ILE A 276 16.84 9.13 -0.51
C ILE A 276 16.65 10.48 0.19
N LEU A 277 15.52 10.65 0.92
CA LEU A 277 15.21 11.89 1.61
C LEU A 277 15.74 11.80 3.06
N PRO A 278 16.77 12.57 3.40
CA PRO A 278 17.35 12.56 4.76
C PRO A 278 16.39 13.08 5.82
N GLU A 279 15.40 13.88 5.42
CA GLU A 279 14.40 14.48 6.30
C GLU A 279 13.42 13.48 6.88
N ILE A 280 13.26 12.30 6.27
CA ILE A 280 12.32 11.29 6.77
C ILE A 280 12.69 10.89 8.20
N GLY A 281 11.79 11.19 9.15
CA GLY A 281 11.96 10.81 10.55
C GLY A 281 12.00 9.29 10.74
N ARG A 282 12.98 8.80 11.55
CA ARG A 282 13.23 7.35 11.74
C ARG A 282 13.36 6.96 13.20
N THR A 283 12.91 7.79 14.12
CA THR A 283 12.92 7.44 15.56
C THR A 283 11.96 6.27 15.83
N PRO A 284 12.02 5.65 17.00
CA PRO A 284 11.14 4.54 17.36
C PRO A 284 9.65 4.85 17.16
N ILE A 285 9.21 6.10 17.41
CA ILE A 285 7.82 6.53 17.30
C ILE A 285 7.33 6.55 15.85
N PHE A 286 8.14 7.02 14.90
CA PHE A 286 7.82 6.95 13.46
C PHE A 286 7.65 5.50 13.00
N ARG A 287 8.60 4.63 13.39
CA ARG A 287 8.56 3.20 13.03
C ARG A 287 7.37 2.48 13.65
N LEU A 288 6.99 2.84 14.87
CA LEU A 288 5.82 2.29 15.56
C LEU A 288 4.54 2.61 14.79
N ILE A 289 4.33 3.88 14.43
CA ILE A 289 3.14 4.32 13.67
C ILE A 289 3.09 3.59 12.32
N SER A 290 4.20 3.58 11.57
CA SER A 290 4.29 2.90 10.28
C SER A 290 3.89 1.43 10.37
N LYS A 291 4.47 0.69 11.31
CA LYS A 291 4.21 -0.74 11.50
C LYS A 291 2.78 -1.02 11.94
N ARG A 292 2.23 -0.23 12.86
CA ARG A 292 0.87 -0.45 13.38
C ARG A 292 -0.20 -0.15 12.34
N LEU A 293 -0.03 0.90 11.53
CA LEU A 293 -0.97 1.22 10.44
C LEU A 293 -0.99 0.12 9.38
N SER A 294 0.18 -0.38 8.96
CA SER A 294 0.23 -1.50 8.03
C SER A 294 -0.42 -2.76 8.63
N HIS A 295 -0.06 -3.11 9.87
CA HIS A 295 -0.65 -4.26 10.56
C HIS A 295 -2.18 -4.15 10.69
N PHE A 296 -2.67 -2.97 11.03
CA PHE A 296 -4.10 -2.67 11.09
C PHE A 296 -4.78 -2.94 9.74
N PHE A 297 -4.27 -2.34 8.65
CA PHE A 297 -4.87 -2.51 7.34
C PHE A 297 -4.86 -3.98 6.87
N ILE A 298 -3.76 -4.70 7.09
CA ILE A 298 -3.69 -6.12 6.74
C ILE A 298 -4.67 -6.96 7.56
N ASN A 299 -4.87 -6.64 8.85
CA ASN A 299 -5.89 -7.31 9.66
C ASN A 299 -7.32 -6.99 9.21
N GLU A 300 -7.57 -5.79 8.69
CA GLU A 300 -8.84 -5.49 8.03
C GLU A 300 -9.01 -6.34 6.75
N CYS A 301 -7.98 -6.47 5.93
CA CYS A 301 -7.99 -7.29 4.72
C CYS A 301 -8.26 -8.80 5.01
N LYS A 302 -7.76 -9.33 6.13
CA LYS A 302 -8.02 -10.72 6.53
C LYS A 302 -9.50 -11.07 6.73
N LYS A 303 -10.35 -10.06 6.94
CA LYS A 303 -11.81 -10.26 7.11
C LYS A 303 -12.53 -10.52 5.79
N ASN A 304 -11.94 -10.12 4.67
CA ASN A 304 -12.44 -10.42 3.33
C ASN A 304 -12.17 -11.88 2.96
N LYS A 305 -13.08 -12.50 2.21
CA LYS A 305 -13.04 -13.93 1.89
C LYS A 305 -12.52 -14.23 0.47
N ASN A 306 -12.21 -13.22 -0.32
CA ASN A 306 -11.69 -13.39 -1.68
C ASN A 306 -10.40 -14.22 -1.68
N ARG A 307 -10.15 -14.89 -2.80
CA ARG A 307 -8.96 -15.75 -3.00
C ARG A 307 -8.39 -15.51 -4.39
N VAL A 308 -7.07 -15.41 -4.46
CA VAL A 308 -6.38 -15.30 -5.74
C VAL A 308 -6.49 -16.62 -6.49
N LYS A 309 -6.99 -16.55 -7.72
CA LYS A 309 -7.12 -17.67 -8.65
C LYS A 309 -6.01 -17.67 -9.69
N VAL A 310 -5.40 -16.52 -9.95
CA VAL A 310 -4.37 -16.32 -10.97
C VAL A 310 -3.09 -15.80 -10.28
N PRO A 311 -2.16 -16.69 -9.86
CA PRO A 311 -0.93 -16.27 -9.16
C PRO A 311 0.01 -15.41 -10.00
N ASP A 312 -0.10 -15.44 -11.32
CA ASP A 312 0.74 -14.64 -12.23
C ASP A 312 0.46 -13.13 -12.11
N LEU A 313 -0.67 -12.75 -11.52
CA LEU A 313 -0.99 -11.34 -11.24
C LEU A 313 -0.17 -10.73 -10.09
N TYR A 314 0.53 -11.53 -9.28
CA TYR A 314 1.32 -10.97 -8.18
C TYR A 314 2.44 -10.05 -8.67
N ILE A 315 2.63 -8.94 -7.95
CA ILE A 315 3.63 -7.90 -8.30
C ILE A 315 5.06 -8.43 -8.40
N ARG A 316 5.39 -9.51 -7.71
CA ARG A 316 6.72 -10.17 -7.80
C ARG A 316 7.07 -10.68 -9.21
N ASN A 317 6.09 -10.78 -10.09
CA ASN A 317 6.29 -11.20 -11.48
C ASN A 317 6.60 -10.00 -12.41
N TYR A 318 6.61 -8.77 -11.87
CA TYR A 318 6.91 -7.54 -12.58
C TYR A 318 8.32 -7.04 -12.27
N ASN A 319 8.93 -6.32 -13.20
CA ASN A 319 10.27 -5.79 -13.03
C ASN A 319 10.33 -4.67 -11.99
N LEU A 320 11.29 -4.77 -11.07
CA LEU A 320 11.63 -3.73 -10.12
C LEU A 320 12.82 -2.93 -10.63
N TRP A 321 12.65 -1.63 -10.74
CA TRP A 321 13.68 -0.71 -11.22
C TRP A 321 14.23 0.14 -10.08
N SER A 322 15.56 0.24 -9.98
CA SER A 322 16.21 1.15 -9.06
C SER A 322 16.46 2.51 -9.71
N ARG A 323 16.32 3.57 -8.95
CA ARG A 323 16.58 4.94 -9.37
C ARG A 323 17.99 5.11 -9.95
N SER A 324 19.02 4.51 -9.34
CA SER A 324 20.40 4.65 -9.78
C SER A 324 20.62 4.11 -11.21
N ALA A 325 19.94 3.03 -11.59
CA ALA A 325 19.99 2.49 -12.95
C ALA A 325 19.29 3.41 -13.95
N THR A 326 18.19 4.04 -13.56
CA THR A 326 17.41 4.96 -14.39
C THR A 326 18.14 6.28 -14.61
N ILE A 327 18.72 6.88 -13.57
CA ILE A 327 19.39 8.19 -13.64
C ILE A 327 20.65 8.15 -14.50
N LYS A 328 21.47 7.10 -14.39
CA LYS A 328 22.68 6.96 -15.23
C LYS A 328 22.38 6.90 -16.73
N LYS A 329 21.18 6.47 -17.11
CA LYS A 329 20.74 6.40 -18.51
C LYS A 329 20.14 7.69 -19.06
N ILE A 330 19.59 8.56 -18.19
CA ILE A 330 18.76 9.70 -18.65
C ILE A 330 19.55 11.00 -18.78
N ASN A 331 20.34 11.41 -17.83
CA ASN A 331 21.25 12.57 -17.94
C ASN A 331 22.08 12.74 -16.65
N PRO A 332 23.42 12.68 -16.69
CA PRO A 332 24.28 12.88 -15.52
C PRO A 332 24.26 14.31 -14.96
N ASN A 333 23.76 15.29 -15.73
CA ASN A 333 23.79 16.71 -15.38
C ASN A 333 22.43 17.28 -14.93
N GLN A 334 21.38 16.47 -14.87
CA GLN A 334 20.03 16.93 -14.47
C GLN A 334 19.94 17.02 -12.96
N LYS A 335 19.64 18.21 -12.43
CA LYS A 335 19.40 18.44 -11.01
C LYS A 335 18.24 17.56 -10.53
N LEU A 336 18.54 16.67 -9.63
CA LEU A 336 17.78 15.48 -9.18
C LEU A 336 16.43 15.76 -8.50
N PHE A 337 15.99 17.01 -8.31
CA PHE A 337 14.98 17.37 -7.32
C PHE A 337 13.76 18.10 -7.85
N LYS A 338 13.53 18.14 -9.17
CA LYS A 338 12.32 18.82 -9.70
C LYS A 338 11.10 17.93 -9.89
N ASP A 339 11.25 16.61 -9.88
CA ASP A 339 10.14 15.70 -10.14
C ASP A 339 9.82 14.85 -8.90
N ASN A 340 8.54 14.78 -8.53
CA ASN A 340 8.06 13.96 -7.40
C ASN A 340 8.39 12.46 -7.55
N HIS A 341 8.63 11.97 -8.76
CA HIS A 341 9.17 10.63 -9.04
C HIS A 341 10.57 10.42 -8.47
N SER A 342 11.31 11.49 -8.23
CA SER A 342 12.65 11.45 -7.63
C SER A 342 12.66 11.11 -6.14
N ALA A 343 11.51 11.06 -5.48
CA ALA A 343 11.37 10.80 -4.04
C ALA A 343 11.38 9.31 -3.68
N PHE A 344 11.48 8.39 -4.65
CA PHE A 344 11.47 6.95 -4.42
C PHE A 344 12.74 6.27 -4.92
N GLU A 345 13.29 5.34 -4.13
CA GLU A 345 14.49 4.59 -4.49
C GLU A 345 14.24 3.55 -5.57
N ASN A 346 13.14 2.84 -5.45
CA ASN A 346 12.76 1.75 -6.33
C ASN A 346 11.28 1.84 -6.68
N SER A 347 10.93 1.53 -7.93
CA SER A 347 9.54 1.50 -8.38
C SER A 347 9.31 0.35 -9.37
N TYR A 348 8.07 -0.16 -9.38
CA TYR A 348 7.55 -1.00 -10.44
C TYR A 348 6.91 -0.09 -11.47
N TYR A 349 7.22 -0.32 -12.75
CA TYR A 349 6.67 0.44 -13.87
C TYR A 349 5.83 -0.48 -14.75
N PHE A 350 4.76 0.04 -15.28
CA PHE A 350 3.81 -0.71 -16.09
C PHE A 350 3.66 -0.04 -17.44
N ASP A 351 3.62 -0.86 -18.50
CA ASP A 351 3.33 -0.45 -19.85
C ASP A 351 1.81 -0.29 -20.04
N VAL A 352 1.39 0.43 -21.08
CA VAL A 352 -0.04 0.49 -21.47
C VAL A 352 -0.51 -0.93 -21.76
N LEU A 353 -1.62 -1.30 -21.20
CA LEU A 353 -2.30 -2.53 -21.58
C LEU A 353 -2.86 -2.32 -22.99
N SER A 354 -2.13 -2.83 -24.01
CA SER A 354 -2.55 -2.82 -25.41
C SER A 354 -3.76 -3.72 -25.66
#